data_40b3054ee8b3c5c3a43b57f9042b9872
#
_entry.id   40b3054ee8b3c5c3a43b57f9042b9872
#
_cell.length_a   1.000
_cell.length_b   1.000
_cell.length_c   1.000
_cell.angle_alpha   90.00
_cell.angle_beta   90.00
_cell.angle_gamma   90.00
#
_symmetry.space_group_name_H-M   'P 1'
#
loop_
_entity.id
_entity.type
_entity.pdbx_description
1 polymer ?
#
loop_
_entity_poly.entity_id
_entity_poly.type
_entity_poly.pdbx_seq_one_letter_code
_entity_poly.pdbx_strand_id
1 'polypeptide(L)'
;MRRRTLITGAAGAVGALVGAGISPAAAASDARRRVVHVRPGDSVQAAVDTLADTAGDTADGPGPTVVVHPGFYREVIRIPSAVRDLTLLGASRDPRDTVIVYDNANGTQKPDGSGTYGTAGSATFTSAAPGLTVRGLTIANDWLRADHPEITGTQAVAAYVTGDRSRFELVRFLAHQDTLFADTTALDSFDRQYYRDCYVEGDVDFVFGRGRVVFEGCRLHTLDRDVSFRPEGMVFAPATARANPYGFLAVRCRVTSGAEDGAYKIARPWVPSYETTAWPSLVVRDTWLGPGIDAAAPYIDMREAYPWQTMRFREYANSGPGAAVSVPENRPQLTAAEAAEHTRKTYLGDWRPYEQRY
;
A
#
# COMPACT_ATOMS: atom_id res chain seq x y z
N MET A 1 40.37 1.44 -68.06
CA MET A 1 41.65 0.68 -68.25
C MET A 1 41.77 -0.31 -67.10
N ARG A 2 41.67 -1.60 -67.43
CA ARG A 2 42.57 -2.74 -67.04
C ARG A 2 42.89 -2.84 -65.52
N ARG A 3 42.83 -3.97 -64.82
CA ARG A 3 42.78 -5.40 -65.16
C ARG A 3 42.28 -6.24 -63.96
N ARG A 4 41.64 -7.32 -64.26
CA ARG A 4 41.42 -8.52 -63.40
C ARG A 4 42.77 -9.14 -62.95
N THR A 5 42.77 -9.76 -61.79
CA THR A 5 43.49 -11.01 -61.57
C THR A 5 42.82 -11.85 -60.51
N LEU A 6 42.36 -13.02 -60.88
CA LEU A 6 42.00 -14.17 -60.05
C LEU A 6 43.30 -14.87 -59.64
N ILE A 7 43.38 -15.40 -58.41
CA ILE A 7 44.08 -16.63 -58.12
C ILE A 7 43.37 -17.40 -56.98
N THR A 8 43.27 -18.65 -57.22
CA THR A 8 42.62 -19.79 -56.56
C THR A 8 43.31 -20.28 -55.30
N GLY A 9 42.50 -20.77 -54.34
CA GLY A 9 42.60 -22.07 -53.71
C GLY A 9 43.47 -22.24 -52.48
N ALA A 10 42.85 -22.60 -51.37
CA ALA A 10 43.26 -23.75 -50.55
C ALA A 10 42.18 -24.09 -49.51
N ALA A 11 41.81 -25.34 -49.50
CA ALA A 11 40.93 -25.97 -48.52
C ALA A 11 41.69 -26.20 -47.18
N GLY A 12 40.96 -26.09 -46.05
CA GLY A 12 41.54 -26.59 -44.83
C GLY A 12 40.75 -26.23 -43.55
N ALA A 13 40.23 -27.26 -42.92
CA ALA A 13 39.86 -27.39 -41.53
C ALA A 13 38.46 -26.93 -41.12
N VAL A 14 37.57 -27.91 -41.09
CA VAL A 14 36.32 -27.94 -40.30
C VAL A 14 36.69 -27.91 -38.81
N GLY A 15 36.53 -26.73 -38.18
CA GLY A 15 36.52 -26.60 -36.71
C GLY A 15 35.08 -26.75 -36.23
N ALA A 16 34.78 -27.83 -35.55
CA ALA A 16 33.51 -28.01 -34.87
C ALA A 16 33.40 -27.01 -33.73
N LEU A 17 32.60 -25.96 -33.91
CA LEU A 17 32.10 -25.12 -32.83
C LEU A 17 31.09 -25.94 -32.03
N VAL A 18 31.54 -26.43 -30.86
CA VAL A 18 30.65 -26.94 -29.81
C VAL A 18 29.77 -25.78 -29.37
N GLY A 19 28.59 -25.71 -29.93
CA GLY A 19 27.53 -24.85 -29.43
C GLY A 19 27.21 -25.26 -28.01
N ALA A 20 27.49 -24.38 -27.05
CA ALA A 20 26.99 -24.53 -25.69
C ALA A 20 25.45 -24.53 -25.77
N GLY A 21 24.88 -25.73 -25.78
CA GLY A 21 23.45 -25.96 -25.75
C GLY A 21 22.89 -25.36 -24.48
N ILE A 22 22.10 -24.31 -24.63
CA ILE A 22 21.24 -23.79 -23.55
C ILE A 22 20.35 -24.95 -23.15
N SER A 23 20.47 -25.34 -21.88
CA SER A 23 19.72 -26.49 -21.33
C SER A 23 18.22 -26.24 -21.56
N PRO A 24 17.45 -27.20 -22.10
CA PRO A 24 16.02 -27.02 -22.35
C PRO A 24 15.21 -26.68 -21.07
N ALA A 25 15.74 -26.98 -19.88
CA ALA A 25 15.17 -26.60 -18.58
C ALA A 25 15.30 -25.11 -18.30
N ALA A 26 16.37 -24.42 -18.77
CA ALA A 26 16.51 -22.96 -18.60
C ALA A 26 15.59 -22.20 -19.56
N ALA A 27 15.41 -22.67 -20.79
CA ALA A 27 14.48 -22.11 -21.76
C ALA A 27 13.01 -22.33 -21.35
N ALA A 28 12.70 -23.46 -20.70
CA ALA A 28 11.35 -23.74 -20.18
C ALA A 28 10.99 -22.93 -18.93
N SER A 29 11.96 -22.46 -18.12
CA SER A 29 11.72 -21.60 -16.97
C SER A 29 11.44 -20.16 -17.37
N ASP A 30 12.04 -19.66 -18.45
CA ASP A 30 11.80 -18.31 -18.96
C ASP A 30 10.45 -18.18 -19.71
N ALA A 31 10.01 -19.24 -20.37
CA ALA A 31 8.71 -19.27 -21.06
C ALA A 31 7.51 -19.23 -20.09
N ARG A 32 7.70 -19.38 -18.77
CA ARG A 32 6.65 -19.39 -17.76
C ARG A 32 6.47 -18.06 -17.02
N ARG A 33 7.35 -17.08 -17.17
CA ARG A 33 7.17 -15.73 -16.62
C ARG A 33 6.38 -14.89 -17.62
N ARG A 34 5.11 -14.67 -17.34
CA ARG A 34 4.31 -13.69 -18.10
C ARG A 34 4.69 -12.28 -17.65
N VAL A 35 5.48 -11.59 -18.47
CA VAL A 35 5.86 -10.20 -18.23
C VAL A 35 5.17 -9.34 -19.29
N VAL A 36 4.33 -8.39 -18.84
CA VAL A 36 3.67 -7.40 -19.69
C VAL A 36 4.28 -6.04 -19.41
N HIS A 37 4.70 -5.33 -20.44
CA HIS A 37 5.21 -3.96 -20.32
C HIS A 37 4.14 -2.96 -20.72
N VAL A 38 3.89 -1.99 -19.84
CA VAL A 38 2.97 -0.86 -20.04
C VAL A 38 3.79 0.42 -20.20
N ARG A 39 3.59 1.13 -21.30
CA ARG A 39 4.27 2.40 -21.62
C ARG A 39 3.26 3.55 -21.63
N PRO A 40 3.71 4.82 -21.60
CA PRO A 40 2.80 5.96 -21.77
C PRO A 40 1.92 5.81 -23.02
N GLY A 41 0.60 5.90 -22.82
CA GLY A 41 -0.41 5.64 -23.85
C GLY A 41 -1.03 4.24 -23.80
N ASP A 42 -0.40 3.29 -23.13
CA ASP A 42 -1.01 1.98 -22.82
C ASP A 42 -1.84 2.06 -21.53
N SER A 43 -2.73 1.09 -21.31
CA SER A 43 -3.51 0.96 -20.07
C SER A 43 -2.92 -0.10 -19.14
N VAL A 44 -2.69 0.26 -17.88
CA VAL A 44 -2.30 -0.66 -16.80
C VAL A 44 -3.46 -1.63 -16.51
N GLN A 45 -4.71 -1.14 -16.52
CA GLN A 45 -5.89 -2.00 -16.31
C GLN A 45 -6.00 -3.06 -17.41
N ALA A 46 -5.83 -2.69 -18.68
CA ALA A 46 -5.88 -3.66 -19.78
C ALA A 46 -4.79 -4.75 -19.66
N ALA A 47 -3.60 -4.40 -19.14
CA ALA A 47 -2.55 -5.38 -18.87
C ALA A 47 -2.96 -6.34 -17.74
N VAL A 48 -3.61 -5.85 -16.68
CA VAL A 48 -4.15 -6.67 -15.59
C VAL A 48 -5.25 -7.60 -16.11
N ASP A 49 -6.18 -7.11 -16.93
CA ASP A 49 -7.29 -7.89 -17.49
C ASP A 49 -6.78 -9.04 -18.37
N THR A 50 -5.78 -8.77 -19.22
CA THR A 50 -5.14 -9.80 -20.04
C THR A 50 -4.54 -10.94 -19.20
N LEU A 51 -4.00 -10.61 -18.01
CA LEU A 51 -3.45 -11.61 -17.10
C LEU A 51 -4.54 -12.35 -16.32
N ALA A 52 -5.67 -11.69 -16.02
CA ALA A 52 -6.81 -12.30 -15.35
C ALA A 52 -7.46 -13.39 -16.22
N ASP A 53 -7.63 -13.15 -17.51
CA ASP A 53 -8.22 -14.09 -18.47
C ASP A 53 -7.39 -15.37 -18.64
N THR A 54 -6.10 -15.29 -18.31
CA THR A 54 -5.17 -16.41 -18.45
C THR A 54 -4.77 -17.05 -17.11
N ALA A 55 -5.38 -16.65 -16.00
CA ALA A 55 -5.01 -17.08 -14.64
C ALA A 55 -5.30 -18.57 -14.33
N GLY A 56 -6.08 -19.26 -15.16
CA GLY A 56 -6.42 -20.68 -14.99
C GLY A 56 -5.28 -21.68 -15.26
N ASP A 57 -4.18 -21.29 -15.91
CA ASP A 57 -3.21 -22.23 -16.51
C ASP A 57 -1.93 -22.48 -15.69
N THR A 58 -1.73 -21.87 -14.51
CA THR A 58 -0.44 -22.00 -13.81
C THR A 58 -0.59 -22.14 -12.29
N ALA A 59 -0.86 -23.36 -11.80
CA ALA A 59 -0.86 -23.64 -10.36
C ALA A 59 0.57 -23.66 -9.72
N ASP A 60 1.65 -23.83 -10.51
CA ASP A 60 3.00 -24.13 -10.01
C ASP A 60 4.13 -23.23 -10.59
N GLY A 61 3.84 -22.00 -11.03
CA GLY A 61 4.84 -21.09 -11.58
C GLY A 61 4.98 -19.76 -10.83
N PRO A 62 6.03 -18.96 -11.10
CA PRO A 62 6.10 -17.59 -10.60
C PRO A 62 4.92 -16.77 -11.15
N GLY A 63 4.31 -15.94 -10.29
CA GLY A 63 3.19 -15.09 -10.67
C GLY A 63 3.51 -14.14 -11.84
N PRO A 64 2.46 -13.63 -12.50
CA PRO A 64 2.63 -12.71 -13.61
C PRO A 64 3.21 -11.37 -13.15
N THR A 65 3.88 -10.66 -14.06
CA THR A 65 4.48 -9.35 -13.78
C THR A 65 4.01 -8.31 -14.79
N VAL A 66 3.51 -7.19 -14.30
CA VAL A 66 3.28 -5.98 -15.09
C VAL A 66 4.38 -4.97 -14.77
N VAL A 67 5.16 -4.60 -15.77
CA VAL A 67 6.21 -3.57 -15.68
C VAL A 67 5.67 -2.28 -16.23
N VAL A 68 5.45 -1.29 -15.37
CA VAL A 68 4.93 0.03 -15.75
C VAL A 68 6.09 0.99 -15.92
N HIS A 69 6.27 1.47 -17.15
CA HIS A 69 7.33 2.41 -17.48
C HIS A 69 7.04 3.82 -16.95
N PRO A 70 8.06 4.69 -16.82
CA PRO A 70 7.84 6.09 -16.42
C PRO A 70 6.75 6.76 -17.23
N GLY A 71 5.80 7.39 -16.52
CA GLY A 71 4.64 8.02 -17.12
C GLY A 71 3.53 8.34 -16.11
N PHE A 72 2.51 9.01 -16.60
CA PHE A 72 1.33 9.41 -15.85
C PHE A 72 0.12 8.67 -16.42
N TYR A 73 -0.46 7.78 -15.62
CA TYR A 73 -1.55 6.88 -15.99
C TYR A 73 -2.81 7.30 -15.26
N ARG A 74 -3.70 8.04 -15.95
CA ARG A 74 -4.97 8.50 -15.38
C ARG A 74 -6.05 7.46 -15.61
N GLU A 75 -6.09 6.47 -14.73
CA GLU A 75 -7.05 5.36 -14.81
C GLU A 75 -7.30 4.74 -13.44
N VAL A 76 -8.39 4.01 -13.34
CA VAL A 76 -8.76 3.25 -12.14
C VAL A 76 -8.33 1.80 -12.33
N ILE A 77 -7.57 1.26 -11.36
CA ILE A 77 -7.08 -0.12 -11.38
C ILE A 77 -7.92 -1.00 -10.46
N ARG A 78 -8.37 -2.14 -11.01
CA ARG A 78 -9.10 -3.17 -10.28
C ARG A 78 -8.44 -4.53 -10.50
N ILE A 79 -7.85 -5.11 -9.43
CA ILE A 79 -7.21 -6.43 -9.47
C ILE A 79 -8.09 -7.42 -8.73
N PRO A 80 -8.80 -8.30 -9.44
CA PRO A 80 -9.71 -9.27 -8.81
C PRO A 80 -8.96 -10.38 -8.08
N SER A 81 -9.64 -11.07 -7.18
CA SER A 81 -9.07 -12.17 -6.37
C SER A 81 -8.61 -13.37 -7.20
N ALA A 82 -9.07 -13.49 -8.44
CA ALA A 82 -8.64 -14.53 -9.38
C ALA A 82 -7.18 -14.34 -9.85
N VAL A 83 -6.68 -13.10 -9.84
CA VAL A 83 -5.29 -12.79 -10.23
C VAL A 83 -4.39 -13.00 -9.02
N ARG A 84 -3.73 -14.15 -8.95
CA ARG A 84 -2.87 -14.51 -7.80
C ARG A 84 -1.41 -14.16 -8.07
N ASP A 85 -0.68 -13.83 -7.00
CA ASP A 85 0.77 -13.64 -6.98
C ASP A 85 1.28 -12.62 -8.05
N LEU A 86 0.42 -11.66 -8.43
CA LEU A 86 0.77 -10.61 -9.38
C LEU A 86 1.87 -9.70 -8.82
N THR A 87 2.86 -9.40 -9.66
CA THR A 87 3.82 -8.33 -9.40
C THR A 87 3.53 -7.13 -10.29
N LEU A 88 3.29 -5.96 -9.70
CA LEU A 88 3.19 -4.66 -10.38
C LEU A 88 4.46 -3.86 -10.06
N LEU A 89 5.30 -3.63 -11.06
CA LEU A 89 6.62 -3.05 -10.90
C LEU A 89 6.77 -1.74 -11.68
N GLY A 90 7.07 -0.63 -11.00
CA GLY A 90 7.58 0.58 -11.66
C GLY A 90 8.97 0.32 -12.24
N ALA A 91 9.17 0.64 -13.52
CA ALA A 91 10.43 0.38 -14.21
C ALA A 91 11.56 1.34 -13.80
N SER A 92 11.24 2.46 -13.13
CA SER A 92 12.22 3.40 -12.61
C SER A 92 12.68 3.05 -11.19
N ARG A 93 13.85 3.56 -10.80
CA ARG A 93 14.30 3.53 -9.40
C ARG A 93 13.60 4.57 -8.52
N ASP A 94 13.07 5.63 -9.13
CA ASP A 94 12.30 6.66 -8.43
C ASP A 94 10.79 6.40 -8.59
N PRO A 95 10.07 6.11 -7.51
CA PRO A 95 8.63 5.88 -7.58
C PRO A 95 7.81 7.08 -8.08
N ARG A 96 8.41 8.28 -8.14
CA ARG A 96 7.77 9.50 -8.67
C ARG A 96 7.67 9.51 -10.19
N ASP A 97 8.47 8.70 -10.86
CA ASP A 97 8.49 8.66 -12.33
C ASP A 97 7.30 7.88 -12.91
N THR A 98 6.68 6.99 -12.12
CA THR A 98 5.55 6.16 -12.55
C THR A 98 4.36 6.46 -11.65
N VAL A 99 3.34 7.15 -12.17
CA VAL A 99 2.19 7.62 -11.38
C VAL A 99 0.90 7.06 -11.95
N ILE A 100 0.17 6.31 -11.13
CA ILE A 100 -1.22 5.89 -11.39
C ILE A 100 -2.11 6.79 -10.55
N VAL A 101 -3.06 7.48 -11.17
CA VAL A 101 -3.88 8.50 -10.50
C VAL A 101 -5.30 8.55 -11.03
N TYR A 102 -6.26 8.84 -10.16
CA TYR A 102 -7.62 9.18 -10.51
C TYR A 102 -8.25 10.09 -9.44
N ASP A 103 -9.48 10.60 -9.69
CA ASP A 103 -10.12 11.64 -8.88
C ASP A 103 -11.54 11.31 -8.41
N ASN A 104 -11.82 10.06 -8.11
CA ASN A 104 -13.12 9.70 -7.50
C ASN A 104 -13.13 10.01 -6.00
N ALA A 105 -14.27 10.52 -5.50
CA ALA A 105 -14.56 10.64 -4.07
C ALA A 105 -15.80 9.84 -3.69
N ASN A 106 -15.99 9.60 -2.40
CA ASN A 106 -17.18 8.91 -1.86
C ASN A 106 -18.47 9.53 -2.41
N GLY A 107 -18.59 10.85 -2.35
CA GLY A 107 -19.78 11.60 -2.77
C GLY A 107 -19.88 11.85 -4.27
N THR A 108 -18.87 11.50 -5.07
CA THR A 108 -18.91 11.67 -6.54
C THR A 108 -19.95 10.74 -7.14
N GLN A 109 -20.83 11.28 -8.00
CA GLN A 109 -21.85 10.51 -8.70
C GLN A 109 -21.20 9.59 -9.75
N LYS A 110 -21.67 8.35 -9.84
CA LYS A 110 -21.26 7.44 -10.88
C LYS A 110 -21.85 7.86 -12.23
N PRO A 111 -21.11 7.65 -13.34
CA PRO A 111 -21.58 8.05 -14.68
C PRO A 111 -22.87 7.36 -15.12
N ASP A 112 -23.16 6.17 -14.61
CA ASP A 112 -24.37 5.39 -14.92
C ASP A 112 -25.61 5.80 -14.11
N GLY A 113 -25.47 6.78 -13.22
CA GLY A 113 -26.56 7.26 -12.36
C GLY A 113 -26.95 6.31 -11.22
N SER A 114 -26.18 5.24 -10.94
CA SER A 114 -26.47 4.25 -9.90
C SER A 114 -26.16 4.72 -8.46
N GLY A 115 -25.97 6.04 -8.28
CA GLY A 115 -25.60 6.68 -7.01
C GLY A 115 -24.14 7.09 -6.93
N THR A 116 -23.60 7.26 -5.72
CA THR A 116 -22.21 7.67 -5.49
C THR A 116 -21.25 6.47 -5.45
N TYR A 117 -19.96 6.78 -5.56
CA TYR A 117 -18.93 5.72 -5.48
C TYR A 117 -18.85 5.06 -4.10
N GLY A 118 -19.13 5.79 -3.02
CA GLY A 118 -18.82 5.35 -1.66
C GLY A 118 -17.30 5.31 -1.41
N THR A 119 -16.89 5.15 -0.15
CA THR A 119 -15.46 5.18 0.22
C THR A 119 -14.64 4.14 -0.55
N ALA A 120 -15.02 2.87 -0.52
CA ALA A 120 -14.28 1.81 -1.21
C ALA A 120 -14.27 1.98 -2.75
N GLY A 121 -15.40 2.43 -3.32
CA GLY A 121 -15.54 2.68 -4.75
C GLY A 121 -14.74 3.86 -5.27
N SER A 122 -14.38 4.82 -4.41
CA SER A 122 -13.57 5.99 -4.76
C SER A 122 -12.09 5.64 -5.06
N ALA A 123 -11.64 4.45 -4.68
CA ALA A 123 -10.24 4.09 -4.79
C ALA A 123 -9.71 4.13 -6.22
N THR A 124 -8.56 4.76 -6.42
CA THR A 124 -7.81 4.71 -7.68
C THR A 124 -7.31 3.29 -7.95
N PHE A 125 -6.79 2.63 -6.92
CA PHE A 125 -6.27 1.27 -7.00
C PHE A 125 -7.02 0.37 -6.03
N THR A 126 -7.59 -0.72 -6.53
CA THR A 126 -8.24 -1.73 -5.69
C THR A 126 -7.63 -3.10 -5.97
N SER A 127 -7.30 -3.86 -4.92
CA SER A 127 -6.85 -5.24 -5.06
C SER A 127 -7.47 -6.15 -4.03
N ALA A 128 -8.10 -7.23 -4.53
CA ALA A 128 -8.50 -8.40 -3.75
C ALA A 128 -7.56 -9.60 -4.04
N ALA A 129 -6.51 -9.41 -4.82
CA ALA A 129 -5.58 -10.45 -5.26
C ALA A 129 -4.72 -10.94 -4.10
N PRO A 130 -4.72 -12.23 -3.76
CA PRO A 130 -3.78 -12.79 -2.78
C PRO A 130 -2.38 -12.88 -3.39
N GLY A 131 -1.36 -12.60 -2.57
CA GLY A 131 0.04 -12.63 -2.96
C GLY A 131 0.52 -11.45 -3.82
N LEU A 132 -0.27 -10.38 -3.92
CA LEU A 132 0.11 -9.17 -4.67
C LEU A 132 1.44 -8.59 -4.18
N THR A 133 2.31 -8.23 -5.13
CA THR A 133 3.49 -7.40 -4.87
C THR A 133 3.46 -6.14 -5.72
N VAL A 134 3.55 -4.97 -5.09
CA VAL A 134 3.66 -3.66 -5.78
C VAL A 134 4.95 -2.99 -5.36
N ARG A 135 5.73 -2.49 -6.33
CA ARG A 135 7.03 -1.88 -6.04
C ARG A 135 7.35 -0.70 -6.94
N GLY A 136 7.93 0.35 -6.35
CA GLY A 136 8.61 1.44 -7.06
C GLY A 136 7.72 2.32 -7.93
N LEU A 137 6.50 2.64 -7.47
CA LEU A 137 5.57 3.53 -8.17
C LEU A 137 4.73 4.38 -7.22
N THR A 138 4.01 5.33 -7.75
CA THR A 138 3.06 6.17 -7.03
C THR A 138 1.62 5.78 -7.38
N ILE A 139 0.79 5.64 -6.36
CA ILE A 139 -0.66 5.50 -6.48
C ILE A 139 -1.28 6.72 -5.81
N ALA A 140 -2.08 7.49 -6.55
CA ALA A 140 -2.62 8.75 -6.07
C ALA A 140 -4.13 8.83 -6.32
N ASN A 141 -4.82 9.56 -5.45
CA ASN A 141 -6.15 10.10 -5.71
C ASN A 141 -6.04 11.63 -5.59
N ASP A 142 -6.19 12.33 -6.71
CA ASP A 142 -5.98 13.76 -6.79
C ASP A 142 -7.28 14.60 -6.65
N TRP A 143 -8.35 13.98 -6.13
CA TRP A 143 -9.57 14.70 -5.79
C TRP A 143 -9.34 15.69 -4.64
N LEU A 144 -9.72 16.95 -4.85
CA LEU A 144 -9.55 18.01 -3.87
C LEU A 144 -10.90 18.52 -3.35
N ARG A 145 -11.03 18.56 -2.03
CA ARG A 145 -12.20 19.07 -1.31
C ARG A 145 -12.56 20.52 -1.70
N ALA A 146 -11.53 21.34 -1.93
CA ALA A 146 -11.68 22.75 -2.27
C ALA A 146 -12.30 22.95 -3.67
N ASP A 147 -12.09 22.01 -4.58
CA ASP A 147 -12.62 22.09 -5.95
C ASP A 147 -14.09 21.62 -6.04
N HIS A 148 -14.59 20.96 -4.97
CA HIS A 148 -15.91 20.33 -4.91
C HIS A 148 -16.65 20.67 -3.62
N PRO A 149 -16.95 21.96 -3.36
CA PRO A 149 -17.60 22.40 -2.11
C PRO A 149 -19.02 21.83 -1.94
N GLU A 150 -19.67 21.40 -3.02
CA GLU A 150 -20.99 20.78 -3.03
C GLU A 150 -20.99 19.32 -2.57
N ILE A 151 -19.82 18.65 -2.54
CA ILE A 151 -19.69 17.23 -2.19
C ILE A 151 -19.36 17.08 -0.71
N THR A 152 -20.24 16.40 0.04
CA THR A 152 -20.06 16.15 1.49
C THR A 152 -19.34 14.84 1.79
N GLY A 153 -19.39 13.85 0.91
CA GLY A 153 -18.66 12.59 1.03
C GLY A 153 -17.22 12.76 0.50
N THR A 154 -16.31 13.25 1.36
CA THR A 154 -14.98 13.74 0.97
C THR A 154 -13.87 12.70 1.07
N GLN A 155 -14.18 11.44 1.39
CA GLN A 155 -13.23 10.32 1.35
C GLN A 155 -12.80 10.06 -0.09
N ALA A 156 -11.49 10.03 -0.36
CA ALA A 156 -10.92 9.87 -1.68
C ALA A 156 -9.71 8.94 -1.61
N VAL A 157 -9.95 7.65 -1.80
CA VAL A 157 -8.98 6.59 -1.54
C VAL A 157 -7.95 6.49 -2.66
N ALA A 158 -6.67 6.51 -2.34
CA ALA A 158 -5.62 6.16 -3.31
C ALA A 158 -5.58 4.65 -3.53
N ALA A 159 -5.50 3.85 -2.46
CA ALA A 159 -5.46 2.40 -2.57
C ALA A 159 -6.39 1.70 -1.56
N TYR A 160 -7.19 0.75 -2.06
CA TYR A 160 -8.03 -0.17 -1.29
C TYR A 160 -7.53 -1.61 -1.47
N VAL A 161 -7.06 -2.24 -0.40
CA VAL A 161 -6.39 -3.54 -0.45
C VAL A 161 -7.06 -4.51 0.52
N THR A 162 -7.51 -5.65 0.01
CA THR A 162 -8.15 -6.71 0.81
C THR A 162 -7.48 -8.09 0.67
N GLY A 163 -6.64 -8.30 -0.36
CA GLY A 163 -6.02 -9.60 -0.60
C GLY A 163 -4.98 -9.99 0.45
N ASP A 164 -5.04 -11.25 0.95
CA ASP A 164 -4.03 -11.77 1.88
C ASP A 164 -2.63 -11.80 1.23
N ARG A 165 -1.60 -11.54 2.01
CA ARG A 165 -0.19 -11.51 1.61
C ARG A 165 0.11 -10.46 0.55
N SER A 166 -0.52 -9.29 0.67
CA SER A 166 -0.22 -8.13 -0.16
C SER A 166 1.03 -7.39 0.33
N ARG A 167 2.02 -7.21 -0.55
CA ARG A 167 3.29 -6.55 -0.27
C ARG A 167 3.45 -5.27 -1.09
N PHE A 168 3.79 -4.19 -0.40
CA PHE A 168 4.12 -2.90 -1.02
C PHE A 168 5.52 -2.48 -0.58
N GLU A 169 6.38 -2.13 -1.53
CA GLU A 169 7.75 -1.73 -1.26
C GLU A 169 8.14 -0.51 -2.10
N LEU A 170 8.65 0.54 -1.47
CA LEU A 170 9.00 1.80 -2.14
C LEU A 170 7.82 2.37 -2.95
N VAL A 171 6.60 2.25 -2.43
CA VAL A 171 5.38 2.79 -3.05
C VAL A 171 4.99 4.08 -2.36
N ARG A 172 4.52 5.07 -3.14
CA ARG A 172 3.95 6.31 -2.62
C ARG A 172 2.44 6.26 -2.75
N PHE A 173 1.72 6.49 -1.66
CA PHE A 173 0.26 6.64 -1.62
C PHE A 173 -0.06 8.09 -1.31
N LEU A 174 -0.72 8.77 -2.24
CA LEU A 174 -0.97 10.21 -2.15
C LEU A 174 -2.47 10.48 -2.26
N ALA A 175 -3.05 11.07 -1.23
CA ALA A 175 -4.41 11.60 -1.23
C ALA A 175 -4.61 12.52 -0.03
N HIS A 176 -5.85 12.75 0.36
CA HIS A 176 -6.24 13.56 1.52
C HIS A 176 -6.90 12.69 2.59
N GLN A 177 -8.23 12.69 2.67
CA GLN A 177 -8.96 11.84 3.61
C GLN A 177 -9.02 10.40 3.07
N ASP A 178 -8.75 9.42 3.97
CA ASP A 178 -8.88 7.98 3.67
C ASP A 178 -7.89 7.47 2.59
N THR A 179 -6.64 7.93 2.57
CA THR A 179 -5.66 7.62 1.52
C THR A 179 -5.43 6.14 1.30
N LEU A 180 -5.17 5.38 2.38
CA LEU A 180 -4.85 3.94 2.32
C LEU A 180 -5.86 3.12 3.13
N PHE A 181 -6.72 2.41 2.43
CA PHE A 181 -7.69 1.48 2.99
C PHE A 181 -7.10 0.06 3.02
N ALA A 182 -6.48 -0.30 4.14
CA ALA A 182 -5.88 -1.61 4.37
C ALA A 182 -6.90 -2.51 5.10
N ASP A 183 -7.69 -3.25 4.33
CA ASP A 183 -8.87 -3.96 4.84
C ASP A 183 -8.73 -5.49 4.72
N THR A 184 -9.81 -6.22 4.88
CA THR A 184 -9.92 -7.67 4.75
C THR A 184 -11.00 -8.04 3.73
N THR A 185 -10.93 -9.26 3.20
CA THR A 185 -11.93 -9.79 2.26
C THR A 185 -13.30 -10.03 2.92
N ALA A 186 -13.30 -10.36 4.21
CA ALA A 186 -14.52 -10.59 5.01
C ALA A 186 -14.29 -10.21 6.48
N LEU A 187 -15.36 -10.04 7.27
CA LEU A 187 -15.28 -9.66 8.68
C LEU A 187 -14.54 -10.68 9.56
N ASP A 188 -14.55 -11.94 9.18
CA ASP A 188 -13.88 -13.05 9.85
C ASP A 188 -12.55 -13.45 9.22
N SER A 189 -12.10 -12.77 8.18
CA SER A 189 -10.77 -12.95 7.60
C SER A 189 -9.74 -12.02 8.25
N PHE A 190 -8.49 -12.49 8.30
CA PHE A 190 -7.39 -11.75 8.93
C PHE A 190 -6.26 -11.57 7.93
N ASP A 191 -6.61 -11.00 6.77
CA ASP A 191 -5.73 -10.83 5.64
C ASP A 191 -4.52 -9.96 6.00
N ARG A 192 -3.33 -10.44 5.62
CA ARG A 192 -2.05 -9.86 5.98
C ARG A 192 -1.53 -8.94 4.91
N GLN A 193 -1.05 -7.78 5.32
CA GLN A 193 -0.47 -6.81 4.42
C GLN A 193 0.86 -6.29 4.99
N TYR A 194 1.83 -6.05 4.13
CA TYR A 194 3.15 -5.58 4.50
C TYR A 194 3.59 -4.40 3.62
N TYR A 195 3.81 -3.28 4.26
CA TYR A 195 4.27 -2.03 3.65
C TYR A 195 5.68 -1.74 4.13
N ARG A 196 6.65 -1.69 3.22
CA ARG A 196 8.04 -1.47 3.53
C ARG A 196 8.59 -0.27 2.78
N ASP A 197 9.25 0.64 3.51
CA ASP A 197 9.89 1.83 2.96
C ASP A 197 8.93 2.64 2.05
N CYS A 198 7.63 2.61 2.37
CA CYS A 198 6.59 3.33 1.65
C CYS A 198 6.46 4.77 2.16
N TYR A 199 5.92 5.63 1.32
CA TYR A 199 5.48 6.98 1.66
C TYR A 199 3.96 7.04 1.60
N VAL A 200 3.31 7.48 2.67
CA VAL A 200 1.86 7.68 2.71
C VAL A 200 1.59 9.10 3.19
N GLU A 201 0.83 9.86 2.44
CA GLU A 201 0.38 11.20 2.88
C GLU A 201 -1.14 11.31 2.89
N GLY A 202 -1.63 12.18 3.76
CA GLY A 202 -3.05 12.47 3.89
C GLY A 202 -3.37 13.36 5.08
N ASP A 203 -4.65 13.52 5.34
CA ASP A 203 -5.13 14.37 6.42
C ASP A 203 -6.01 13.63 7.43
N VAL A 204 -7.20 13.20 7.09
CA VAL A 204 -8.13 12.55 8.04
C VAL A 204 -8.14 11.04 7.82
N ASP A 205 -7.84 10.28 8.88
CA ASP A 205 -7.90 8.80 8.86
C ASP A 205 -7.14 8.19 7.68
N PHE A 206 -6.01 8.78 7.30
CA PHE A 206 -5.41 8.48 6.01
C PHE A 206 -4.76 7.09 5.91
N VAL A 207 -4.69 6.34 7.02
CA VAL A 207 -4.41 4.90 7.05
C VAL A 207 -5.49 4.21 7.88
N PHE A 208 -6.38 3.46 7.26
CA PHE A 208 -7.52 2.88 7.95
C PHE A 208 -7.88 1.47 7.45
N GLY A 209 -8.76 0.76 8.16
CA GLY A 209 -9.24 -0.56 7.79
C GLY A 209 -9.10 -1.63 8.87
N ARG A 210 -9.38 -2.89 8.48
CA ARG A 210 -9.47 -4.05 9.38
C ARG A 210 -8.32 -5.04 9.24
N GLY A 211 -7.42 -4.83 8.27
CA GLY A 211 -6.33 -5.74 7.93
C GLY A 211 -5.38 -6.03 9.10
N ARG A 212 -4.67 -7.13 9.01
CA ARG A 212 -3.48 -7.41 9.81
C ARG A 212 -2.27 -6.83 9.11
N VAL A 213 -1.84 -5.65 9.52
CA VAL A 213 -0.94 -4.81 8.72
C VAL A 213 0.34 -4.49 9.45
N VAL A 214 1.46 -4.58 8.74
CA VAL A 214 2.77 -4.10 9.22
C VAL A 214 3.27 -2.99 8.31
N PHE A 215 3.47 -1.82 8.87
CA PHE A 215 4.21 -0.71 8.28
C PHE A 215 5.63 -0.71 8.84
N GLU A 216 6.63 -0.96 8.01
CA GLU A 216 8.03 -1.01 8.43
C GLU A 216 8.88 0.00 7.66
N GLY A 217 9.56 0.90 8.38
CA GLY A 217 10.41 1.93 7.76
C GLY A 217 9.64 2.96 6.92
N CYS A 218 8.32 3.02 7.04
CA CYS A 218 7.49 3.91 6.24
C CYS A 218 7.57 5.36 6.74
N ARG A 219 7.41 6.30 5.81
CA ARG A 219 7.17 7.70 6.11
C ARG A 219 5.67 7.98 5.99
N LEU A 220 5.05 8.42 7.08
CA LEU A 220 3.65 8.84 7.16
C LEU A 220 3.65 10.36 7.28
N HIS A 221 3.06 11.06 6.33
CA HIS A 221 3.11 12.52 6.25
C HIS A 221 1.73 13.13 6.37
N THR A 222 1.53 13.96 7.40
CA THR A 222 0.28 14.69 7.58
C THR A 222 0.31 15.98 6.78
N LEU A 223 -0.72 16.23 5.99
CA LEU A 223 -0.88 17.44 5.19
C LEU A 223 -1.40 18.59 6.04
N ASP A 224 -1.04 19.82 5.70
CA ASP A 224 -1.72 21.01 6.21
C ASP A 224 -3.07 21.14 5.50
N ARG A 225 -4.15 21.26 6.30
CA ARG A 225 -5.51 21.41 5.79
C ARG A 225 -5.97 22.87 5.68
N ASP A 226 -5.17 23.80 6.16
CA ASP A 226 -5.55 25.23 6.23
C ASP A 226 -6.90 25.42 6.91
N VAL A 227 -7.10 24.79 8.09
CA VAL A 227 -8.33 24.89 8.89
C VAL A 227 -8.02 25.46 10.28
N SER A 228 -8.99 26.17 10.87
CA SER A 228 -8.82 26.84 12.17
C SER A 228 -9.11 25.94 13.37
N PHE A 229 -9.59 24.72 13.19
CA PHE A 229 -9.93 23.79 14.27
C PHE A 229 -8.84 22.72 14.49
N ARG A 230 -8.84 22.13 15.70
CA ARG A 230 -7.96 21.03 16.08
C ARG A 230 -8.79 19.84 16.60
N PRO A 231 -8.36 18.58 16.32
CA PRO A 231 -7.25 18.24 15.42
C PRO A 231 -7.60 18.48 13.96
N GLU A 232 -6.59 18.75 13.13
CA GLU A 232 -6.78 18.82 11.68
C GLU A 232 -7.08 17.44 11.09
N GLY A 233 -6.49 16.40 11.68
CA GLY A 233 -6.71 15.04 11.23
C GLY A 233 -6.03 13.98 12.11
N MET A 234 -6.04 12.76 11.61
CA MET A 234 -5.51 11.57 12.27
C MET A 234 -4.72 10.71 11.28
N VAL A 235 -3.62 10.12 11.75
CA VAL A 235 -2.81 9.20 10.94
C VAL A 235 -3.54 7.88 10.72
N PHE A 236 -4.03 7.26 11.82
CA PHE A 236 -4.63 5.94 11.78
C PHE A 236 -6.08 5.91 12.24
N ALA A 237 -6.90 5.10 11.56
CA ALA A 237 -8.24 4.73 11.99
C ALA A 237 -8.47 3.22 11.83
N PRO A 238 -7.85 2.37 12.68
CA PRO A 238 -8.04 0.93 12.61
C PRO A 238 -9.47 0.53 13.01
N ALA A 239 -9.97 -0.56 12.37
CA ALA A 239 -11.28 -1.15 12.64
C ALA A 239 -11.16 -2.67 12.89
N THR A 240 -10.10 -3.08 13.56
CA THR A 240 -9.74 -4.48 13.75
C THR A 240 -10.90 -5.28 14.34
N ALA A 241 -11.25 -6.40 13.73
CA ALA A 241 -12.23 -7.33 14.27
C ALA A 241 -11.81 -7.85 15.65
N ARG A 242 -12.78 -8.05 16.56
CA ARG A 242 -12.51 -8.52 17.93
C ARG A 242 -11.74 -9.84 17.97
N ALA A 243 -12.06 -10.76 17.08
CA ALA A 243 -11.40 -12.07 16.98
C ALA A 243 -9.99 -12.01 16.41
N ASN A 244 -9.59 -10.91 15.74
CA ASN A 244 -8.25 -10.75 15.22
C ASN A 244 -7.32 -10.24 16.34
N PRO A 245 -6.31 -11.02 16.78
CA PRO A 245 -5.40 -10.61 17.85
C PRO A 245 -4.49 -9.46 17.44
N TYR A 246 -4.26 -9.26 16.15
CA TYR A 246 -3.34 -8.27 15.60
C TYR A 246 -4.04 -7.35 14.60
N GLY A 247 -3.93 -6.03 14.80
CA GLY A 247 -4.39 -5.01 13.87
C GLY A 247 -3.23 -4.38 13.11
N PHE A 248 -3.02 -3.09 13.31
CA PHE A 248 -1.94 -2.33 12.70
C PHE A 248 -0.69 -2.29 13.59
N LEU A 249 0.47 -2.53 12.99
CA LEU A 249 1.79 -2.34 13.57
C LEU A 249 2.58 -1.34 12.74
N ALA A 250 2.90 -0.18 13.31
CA ALA A 250 3.86 0.77 12.75
C ALA A 250 5.19 0.60 13.48
N VAL A 251 6.23 0.15 12.79
CA VAL A 251 7.54 -0.13 13.37
C VAL A 251 8.65 0.55 12.57
N ARG A 252 9.55 1.25 13.26
CA ARG A 252 10.66 2.00 12.65
C ARG A 252 10.21 3.00 11.59
N CYS A 253 8.99 3.52 11.74
CA CYS A 253 8.42 4.51 10.86
C CYS A 253 8.86 5.94 11.22
N ARG A 254 8.49 6.88 10.38
CA ARG A 254 8.69 8.31 10.62
C ARG A 254 7.41 9.07 10.29
N VAL A 255 6.80 9.68 11.31
CA VAL A 255 5.64 10.57 11.13
C VAL A 255 6.17 12.00 10.99
N THR A 256 5.88 12.62 9.85
CA THR A 256 6.26 14.01 9.53
C THR A 256 5.02 14.83 9.24
N SER A 257 5.09 16.16 9.37
CA SER A 257 3.94 17.04 9.18
C SER A 257 4.26 18.22 8.28
N GLY A 258 3.28 18.61 7.45
CA GLY A 258 3.21 19.91 6.80
C GLY A 258 2.41 20.95 7.63
N ALA A 259 1.60 20.46 8.60
CA ALA A 259 0.80 21.30 9.49
C ALA A 259 1.59 21.79 10.72
N GLU A 260 0.99 22.68 11.50
CA GLU A 260 1.54 23.21 12.74
C GLU A 260 1.78 22.14 13.82
N ASP A 261 2.55 22.49 14.83
CA ASP A 261 2.83 21.62 15.98
C ASP A 261 1.53 21.27 16.73
N GLY A 262 1.38 19.98 17.06
CA GLY A 262 0.21 19.44 17.77
C GLY A 262 -1.09 19.40 16.95
N ALA A 263 -1.04 19.66 15.66
CA ALA A 263 -2.23 19.71 14.81
C ALA A 263 -2.90 18.35 14.57
N TYR A 264 -2.16 17.25 14.76
CA TYR A 264 -2.61 15.90 14.41
C TYR A 264 -2.63 14.94 15.59
N LYS A 265 -3.54 13.97 15.52
CA LYS A 265 -3.55 12.80 16.42
C LYS A 265 -2.86 11.61 15.75
N ILE A 266 -2.32 10.69 16.57
CA ILE A 266 -1.83 9.40 16.05
C ILE A 266 -3.00 8.57 15.54
N ALA A 267 -4.09 8.45 16.33
CA ALA A 267 -5.21 7.60 15.92
C ALA A 267 -6.53 7.95 16.59
N ARG A 268 -7.59 7.43 15.94
CA ARG A 268 -8.93 7.26 16.53
C ARG A 268 -9.50 5.88 16.16
N PRO A 269 -10.34 5.25 17.01
CA PRO A 269 -10.91 3.95 16.69
C PRO A 269 -12.04 4.10 15.67
N TRP A 270 -11.98 3.35 14.57
CA TRP A 270 -13.11 3.19 13.69
C TRP A 270 -13.88 1.91 14.07
N VAL A 271 -15.10 2.06 14.55
CA VAL A 271 -16.03 0.95 14.78
C VAL A 271 -17.16 1.12 13.76
N PRO A 272 -17.15 0.37 12.65
CA PRO A 272 -18.17 0.50 11.60
C PRO A 272 -19.57 0.19 12.12
N SER A 273 -20.60 0.82 11.55
CA SER A 273 -21.99 0.57 11.93
C SER A 273 -22.46 -0.85 11.68
N TYR A 274 -21.84 -1.53 10.71
CA TYR A 274 -22.09 -2.91 10.34
C TYR A 274 -21.24 -3.91 11.14
N GLU A 275 -20.29 -3.45 11.98
CA GLU A 275 -19.40 -4.29 12.80
C GLU A 275 -19.17 -3.62 14.15
N THR A 276 -20.25 -3.55 14.94
CA THR A 276 -20.23 -2.85 16.24
C THR A 276 -19.42 -3.58 17.32
N THR A 277 -18.96 -4.81 17.07
CA THR A 277 -18.11 -5.60 17.95
C THR A 277 -16.64 -5.41 17.67
N ALA A 278 -16.27 -4.63 16.68
CA ALA A 278 -14.87 -4.32 16.38
C ALA A 278 -14.12 -3.82 17.62
N TRP A 279 -12.87 -4.25 17.73
CA TRP A 279 -11.99 -3.85 18.82
C TRP A 279 -10.65 -3.37 18.26
N PRO A 280 -10.63 -2.12 17.77
CA PRO A 280 -9.50 -1.52 17.08
C PRO A 280 -8.17 -1.73 17.78
N SER A 281 -7.14 -2.12 17.00
CA SER A 281 -5.80 -2.42 17.50
C SER A 281 -4.74 -1.70 16.68
N LEU A 282 -3.90 -0.93 17.38
CA LEU A 282 -2.75 -0.23 16.83
C LEU A 282 -1.58 -0.33 17.80
N VAL A 283 -0.43 -0.73 17.29
CA VAL A 283 0.85 -0.60 18.00
C VAL A 283 1.78 0.29 17.19
N VAL A 284 2.27 1.37 17.81
CA VAL A 284 3.29 2.26 17.22
C VAL A 284 4.56 2.09 18.06
N ARG A 285 5.65 1.59 17.43
CA ARG A 285 6.88 1.33 18.16
C ARG A 285 8.14 1.70 17.40
N ASP A 286 9.19 2.05 18.12
CA ASP A 286 10.50 2.40 17.55
C ASP A 286 10.40 3.47 16.44
N THR A 287 9.37 4.32 16.52
CA THR A 287 8.96 5.26 15.47
C THR A 287 9.29 6.69 15.89
N TRP A 288 9.77 7.48 14.95
CA TRP A 288 9.96 8.90 15.17
C TRP A 288 8.65 9.66 14.90
N LEU A 289 8.13 10.35 15.92
CA LEU A 289 6.93 11.15 15.85
C LEU A 289 7.31 12.65 15.82
N GLY A 290 6.97 13.32 14.71
CA GLY A 290 7.27 14.73 14.50
C GLY A 290 6.44 15.66 15.39
N PRO A 291 6.76 16.97 15.38
CA PRO A 291 6.10 17.97 16.23
C PRO A 291 4.63 18.17 15.86
N GLY A 292 4.20 17.87 14.64
CA GLY A 292 2.79 17.93 14.24
C GLY A 292 1.87 16.99 15.00
N ILE A 293 2.40 15.97 15.70
CA ILE A 293 1.60 15.10 16.58
C ILE A 293 1.40 15.74 17.95
N ASP A 294 0.16 15.80 18.40
CA ASP A 294 -0.20 16.23 19.75
C ASP A 294 0.37 15.24 20.79
N ALA A 295 1.45 15.63 21.44
CA ALA A 295 2.14 14.78 22.40
C ALA A 295 1.34 14.54 23.68
N ALA A 296 0.50 15.50 24.10
CA ALA A 296 -0.29 15.42 25.32
C ALA A 296 -1.55 14.56 25.18
N ALA A 297 -2.16 14.54 23.99
CA ALA A 297 -3.38 13.80 23.70
C ALA A 297 -3.35 13.21 22.29
N PRO A 298 -2.50 12.18 22.04
CA PRO A 298 -2.29 11.65 20.68
C PRO A 298 -3.46 10.81 20.15
N TYR A 299 -4.44 10.49 20.96
CA TYR A 299 -5.62 9.70 20.60
C TYR A 299 -6.90 10.50 20.87
N ILE A 300 -7.94 10.23 20.08
CA ILE A 300 -9.26 10.86 20.21
C ILE A 300 -10.34 9.83 19.83
N ASP A 301 -11.56 10.02 20.34
CA ASP A 301 -12.70 9.18 19.97
C ASP A 301 -13.25 9.59 18.60
N MET A 302 -13.60 8.61 17.76
CA MET A 302 -14.40 8.87 16.57
C MET A 302 -15.88 9.01 16.93
N ARG A 303 -16.34 8.22 17.90
CA ARG A 303 -17.68 8.28 18.47
C ARG A 303 -17.62 8.03 19.97
N GLU A 304 -18.39 8.79 20.75
CA GLU A 304 -18.46 8.71 22.20
C GLU A 304 -18.73 7.28 22.73
N ALA A 305 -19.57 6.53 22.02
CA ALA A 305 -19.90 5.14 22.39
C ALA A 305 -18.70 4.17 22.34
N TYR A 306 -17.59 4.56 21.73
CA TYR A 306 -16.40 3.72 21.56
C TYR A 306 -15.14 4.49 21.92
N PRO A 307 -14.92 4.77 23.22
CA PRO A 307 -13.78 5.56 23.66
C PRO A 307 -12.48 4.84 23.39
N TRP A 308 -11.48 5.58 22.88
CA TRP A 308 -10.18 5.03 22.48
C TRP A 308 -9.46 4.32 23.65
N GLN A 309 -9.69 4.74 24.90
CA GLN A 309 -9.10 4.13 26.11
C GLN A 309 -9.49 2.65 26.27
N THR A 310 -10.62 2.26 25.71
CA THR A 310 -11.10 0.85 25.76
C THR A 310 -10.56 0.02 24.60
N MET A 311 -9.79 0.61 23.71
CA MET A 311 -9.24 -0.03 22.52
C MET A 311 -7.81 -0.55 22.77
N ARG A 312 -7.29 -1.32 21.82
CA ARG A 312 -5.96 -1.90 21.89
C ARG A 312 -4.89 -0.98 21.28
N PHE A 313 -4.86 0.30 21.71
CA PHE A 313 -3.84 1.26 21.28
C PHE A 313 -2.65 1.21 22.25
N ARG A 314 -1.44 1.02 21.74
CA ARG A 314 -0.21 0.88 22.53
C ARG A 314 0.97 1.52 21.82
N GLU A 315 1.92 1.98 22.63
CA GLU A 315 3.18 2.56 22.16
C GLU A 315 4.37 1.87 22.81
N TYR A 316 5.53 1.92 22.14
CA TYR A 316 6.79 1.45 22.73
C TYR A 316 8.00 2.13 22.07
N ALA A 317 8.91 2.66 22.88
CA ALA A 317 10.21 3.20 22.47
C ALA A 317 10.14 4.18 21.29
N ASN A 318 9.06 4.96 21.16
CA ASN A 318 8.95 6.01 20.17
C ASN A 318 9.86 7.20 20.56
N SER A 319 10.25 7.99 19.58
CA SER A 319 11.14 9.14 19.73
C SER A 319 10.62 10.36 18.98
N GLY A 320 11.23 11.50 19.20
CA GLY A 320 10.86 12.77 18.57
C GLY A 320 9.90 13.62 19.42
N PRO A 321 9.63 14.87 19.00
CA PRO A 321 8.82 15.81 19.79
C PRO A 321 7.39 15.30 20.06
N GLY A 322 6.75 14.69 19.07
CA GLY A 322 5.41 14.12 19.19
C GLY A 322 5.35 12.84 20.04
N ALA A 323 6.49 12.29 20.49
CA ALA A 323 6.55 11.12 21.34
C ALA A 323 6.69 11.43 22.84
N ALA A 324 6.75 12.70 23.23
CA ALA A 324 6.89 13.09 24.62
C ALA A 324 5.70 12.59 25.46
N VAL A 325 5.99 11.83 26.52
CA VAL A 325 4.96 11.33 27.46
C VAL A 325 4.76 12.35 28.55
N SER A 326 4.05 13.43 28.25
CA SER A 326 3.71 14.49 29.20
C SER A 326 2.46 14.19 30.03
N VAL A 327 1.54 13.39 29.48
CA VAL A 327 0.30 12.93 30.11
C VAL A 327 0.25 11.41 29.96
N PRO A 328 0.80 10.62 30.92
CA PRO A 328 0.97 9.18 30.79
C PRO A 328 -0.32 8.39 30.53
N GLU A 329 -1.44 8.83 31.12
CA GLU A 329 -2.77 8.21 30.94
C GLU A 329 -3.28 8.30 29.49
N ASN A 330 -2.78 9.26 28.72
CA ASN A 330 -3.13 9.44 27.31
C ASN A 330 -2.21 8.65 26.35
N ARG A 331 -1.16 8.01 26.90
CA ARG A 331 -0.14 7.32 26.09
C ARG A 331 0.20 5.94 26.65
N PRO A 332 -0.66 4.93 26.41
CA PRO A 332 -0.45 3.58 26.93
C PRO A 332 0.85 2.96 26.40
N GLN A 333 1.84 2.78 27.28
CA GLN A 333 3.15 2.22 26.94
C GLN A 333 3.18 0.71 27.20
N LEU A 334 3.78 -0.06 26.28
CA LEU A 334 4.11 -1.46 26.48
C LEU A 334 5.36 -1.57 27.37
N THR A 335 5.41 -2.62 28.18
CA THR A 335 6.65 -3.10 28.76
C THR A 335 7.53 -3.75 27.68
N ALA A 336 8.81 -3.97 27.96
CA ALA A 336 9.71 -4.65 27.03
C ALA A 336 9.26 -6.09 26.71
N ALA A 337 8.67 -6.79 27.67
CA ALA A 337 8.14 -8.13 27.49
C ALA A 337 6.92 -8.14 26.55
N GLU A 338 5.96 -7.23 26.75
CA GLU A 338 4.81 -7.07 25.87
C GLU A 338 5.23 -6.64 24.46
N ALA A 339 6.19 -5.71 24.35
CA ALA A 339 6.70 -5.25 23.07
C ALA A 339 7.39 -6.36 22.26
N ALA A 340 7.98 -7.37 22.93
CA ALA A 340 8.58 -8.52 22.26
C ALA A 340 7.56 -9.37 21.49
N GLU A 341 6.27 -9.33 21.88
CA GLU A 341 5.18 -10.00 21.18
C GLU A 341 4.68 -9.23 19.94
N HIS A 342 4.98 -7.94 19.84
CA HIS A 342 4.56 -7.09 18.71
C HIS A 342 5.68 -6.94 17.69
N THR A 343 5.91 -8.00 16.93
CA THR A 343 6.92 -8.05 15.86
C THR A 343 6.29 -8.29 14.49
N ARG A 344 6.99 -7.92 13.41
CA ARG A 344 6.54 -8.28 12.05
C ARG A 344 6.33 -9.78 11.89
N LYS A 345 7.17 -10.62 12.51
CA LYS A 345 7.05 -12.08 12.47
C LYS A 345 5.73 -12.53 13.11
N THR A 346 5.38 -11.97 14.25
CA THR A 346 4.14 -12.32 14.97
C THR A 346 2.90 -11.91 14.14
N TYR A 347 2.94 -10.71 13.55
CA TYR A 347 1.82 -10.21 12.74
C TYR A 347 1.67 -10.97 11.40
N LEU A 348 2.75 -11.32 10.74
CA LEU A 348 2.73 -11.95 9.42
C LEU A 348 2.75 -13.49 9.47
N GLY A 349 3.06 -14.09 10.64
CA GLY A 349 3.05 -15.54 10.87
C GLY A 349 4.07 -16.27 10.01
N ASP A 350 3.59 -17.20 9.20
CA ASP A 350 4.38 -18.00 8.25
C ASP A 350 4.81 -17.23 7.00
N TRP A 351 4.12 -16.14 6.68
CA TRP A 351 4.48 -15.30 5.53
C TRP A 351 5.65 -14.37 5.86
N ARG A 352 6.75 -14.48 5.07
CA ARG A 352 8.00 -13.74 5.30
C ARG A 352 8.42 -12.89 4.10
N PRO A 353 7.65 -11.85 3.77
CA PRO A 353 7.93 -10.99 2.60
C PRO A 353 9.27 -10.26 2.71
N TYR A 354 9.77 -10.04 3.94
CA TYR A 354 11.00 -9.33 4.22
C TYR A 354 12.28 -10.15 3.98
N GLU A 355 12.18 -11.46 3.82
CA GLU A 355 13.32 -12.36 3.53
C GLU A 355 13.55 -12.49 2.01
N GLN A 356 12.58 -12.14 1.19
CA GLN A 356 12.71 -12.20 -0.26
C GLN A 356 13.54 -10.99 -0.74
N ARG A 357 14.74 -11.27 -1.28
CA ARG A 357 15.58 -10.30 -1.97
C ARG A 357 15.32 -10.42 -3.48
N TYR A 358 15.07 -9.29 -4.14
CA TYR A 358 14.91 -9.21 -5.58
C TYR A 358 16.20 -8.71 -6.23
#